data_9b21fd4d0251464346e8f5584e05cbf8
#
_entry.id   9b21fd4d0251464346e8f5584e05cbf8
#
_cell.length_a   1.000
_cell.length_b   1.000
_cell.length_c   1.000
_cell.angle_alpha   90.00
_cell.angle_beta   90.00
_cell.angle_gamma   90.00
#
_symmetry.space_group_name_H-M   'P 1'
#
loop_
_entity.id
_entity.type
_entity.pdbx_description
1 polymer ?
#
loop_
_entity_poly.entity_id
_entity_poly.type
_entity_poly.pdbx_seq_one_letter_code
_entity_poly.pdbx_strand_id
1 'polypeptide(L)'
;MFQNGLSSSPSNTTEPFSGPNFPLISIRDNVKAGYKLVTEVFGVKRIYGVVGFSMGAQQAFQWGVSYPNFVEKIVGIAGSAVEYPHGQVRLEGFIAAIQADNSFNEGNYNSPPEIGLRAGGAHWASWGWSQEWYRQGLYKEMELNSPSDVINWFEEFVLTWDANNLIALARTWQNNNVGNTPGFNGDYSKALKSIKAEVLYMPSETDMYFHIEALTQEAEKIPGVKLRIIPSLWGHIAGAGFSSDDAEFIDQEIKEFYK
;
A
#
# COMPACT_ATOMS: atom_id res chain seq x y z
N MET A 1 7.54 7.13 5.04
CA MET A 1 7.82 5.69 4.90
C MET A 1 9.21 5.54 4.34
N PHE A 2 10.02 4.60 4.83
CA PHE A 2 11.32 4.28 4.23
C PHE A 2 11.17 3.84 2.77
N GLN A 3 12.24 3.87 2.00
CA GLN A 3 12.36 3.36 0.62
C GLN A 3 11.66 4.18 -0.47
N ASN A 4 11.05 5.31 -0.13
CA ASN A 4 10.30 6.14 -1.09
C ASN A 4 11.14 7.24 -1.77
N GLY A 5 12.45 7.27 -1.57
CA GLY A 5 13.35 8.29 -2.10
C GLY A 5 13.43 9.60 -1.32
N LEU A 6 12.44 9.89 -0.44
CA LEU A 6 12.41 11.10 0.38
C LEU A 6 12.95 10.89 1.79
N SER A 7 12.71 9.72 2.38
CA SER A 7 13.36 9.26 3.61
C SER A 7 14.47 8.26 3.26
N SER A 8 15.11 7.63 4.26
CA SER A 8 16.17 6.65 4.02
C SER A 8 15.71 5.57 3.03
N SER A 9 16.41 5.48 1.92
CA SER A 9 16.03 4.67 0.75
C SER A 9 17.29 4.12 0.07
N PRO A 10 17.18 3.05 -0.73
CA PRO A 10 18.27 2.55 -1.54
C PRO A 10 19.02 3.64 -2.32
N SER A 11 18.28 4.58 -2.92
CA SER A 11 18.83 5.64 -3.79
C SER A 11 19.53 6.79 -3.05
N ASN A 12 19.34 6.94 -1.74
CA ASN A 12 19.87 8.09 -0.98
C ASN A 12 20.63 7.73 0.29
N THR A 13 20.84 6.44 0.54
CA THR A 13 21.65 5.96 1.66
C THR A 13 23.06 5.65 1.18
N THR A 14 24.06 5.92 2.03
CA THR A 14 25.49 5.66 1.73
C THR A 14 25.87 4.20 2.02
N GLU A 15 27.00 3.77 1.46
CA GLU A 15 27.60 2.47 1.81
C GLU A 15 27.72 2.28 3.33
N PRO A 16 27.48 1.08 3.86
CA PRO A 16 27.25 -0.19 3.14
C PRO A 16 25.77 -0.47 2.82
N PHE A 17 24.86 0.50 2.95
CA PHE A 17 23.40 0.33 2.84
C PHE A 17 22.81 0.98 1.58
N SER A 18 23.63 1.30 0.58
CA SER A 18 23.15 1.90 -0.67
C SER A 18 22.68 0.86 -1.67
N GLY A 19 21.83 1.29 -2.61
CA GLY A 19 21.39 0.48 -3.74
C GLY A 19 20.82 -0.89 -3.33
N PRO A 20 21.30 -1.99 -3.93
CA PRO A 20 20.80 -3.34 -3.65
C PRO A 20 21.13 -3.84 -2.22
N ASN A 21 22.03 -3.17 -1.53
CA ASN A 21 22.43 -3.53 -0.15
C ASN A 21 21.51 -2.91 0.91
N PHE A 22 20.50 -2.15 0.50
CA PHE A 22 19.54 -1.57 1.45
C PHE A 22 18.79 -2.68 2.21
N PRO A 23 18.67 -2.59 3.54
CA PRO A 23 18.06 -3.65 4.32
C PRO A 23 16.56 -3.81 4.00
N LEU A 24 16.06 -5.03 4.12
CA LEU A 24 14.62 -5.27 4.07
C LEU A 24 13.93 -4.56 5.25
N ILE A 25 13.06 -3.64 4.93
CA ILE A 25 12.24 -2.91 5.90
C ILE A 25 10.84 -3.49 5.91
N SER A 26 10.29 -3.80 7.07
CA SER A 26 8.90 -4.24 7.21
C SER A 26 7.94 -3.06 7.41
N ILE A 27 6.64 -3.31 7.20
CA ILE A 27 5.58 -2.35 7.59
C ILE A 27 5.69 -2.00 9.08
N ARG A 28 6.02 -2.99 9.93
CA ARG A 28 6.23 -2.76 11.36
C ARG A 28 7.41 -1.84 11.66
N ASP A 29 8.50 -1.90 10.90
CA ASP A 29 9.65 -1.01 11.08
C ASP A 29 9.28 0.44 10.74
N ASN A 30 8.51 0.65 9.67
CA ASN A 30 7.96 1.96 9.32
C ASN A 30 7.09 2.52 10.45
N VAL A 31 6.19 1.71 10.98
CA VAL A 31 5.31 2.09 12.11
C VAL A 31 6.12 2.36 13.38
N LYS A 32 7.15 1.56 13.66
CA LYS A 32 8.05 1.78 14.81
C LYS A 32 8.83 3.10 14.69
N ALA A 33 9.30 3.43 13.49
CA ALA A 33 9.96 4.72 13.25
C ALA A 33 8.99 5.90 13.43
N GLY A 34 7.77 5.79 12.89
CA GLY A 34 6.72 6.77 13.11
C GLY A 34 6.36 6.93 14.60
N TYR A 35 6.23 5.82 15.33
CA TYR A 35 5.97 5.84 16.77
C TYR A 35 7.05 6.60 17.53
N LYS A 36 8.32 6.30 17.26
CA LYS A 36 9.44 7.02 17.86
C LYS A 36 9.42 8.52 17.53
N LEU A 37 9.17 8.86 16.29
CA LEU A 37 9.07 10.25 15.86
C LEU A 37 8.01 11.01 16.67
N VAL A 38 6.79 10.49 16.74
CA VAL A 38 5.69 11.17 17.41
C VAL A 38 5.86 11.20 18.94
N THR A 39 6.47 10.18 19.55
CA THR A 39 6.64 10.10 21.00
C THR A 39 7.92 10.78 21.49
N GLU A 40 9.06 10.54 20.85
CA GLU A 40 10.37 11.00 21.31
C GLU A 40 10.68 12.43 20.83
N VAL A 41 10.23 12.80 19.62
CA VAL A 41 10.48 14.13 19.04
C VAL A 41 9.34 15.11 19.33
N PHE A 42 8.08 14.70 19.11
CA PHE A 42 6.93 15.57 19.31
C PHE A 42 6.27 15.44 20.71
N GLY A 43 6.69 14.48 21.52
CA GLY A 43 6.18 14.30 22.89
C GLY A 43 4.71 13.84 22.95
N VAL A 44 4.15 13.36 21.85
CA VAL A 44 2.76 12.90 21.75
C VAL A 44 2.56 11.67 22.63
N LYS A 45 1.50 11.68 23.47
CA LYS A 45 1.19 10.58 24.40
C LYS A 45 0.12 9.63 23.88
N ARG A 46 -0.68 10.06 22.90
CA ARG A 46 -1.77 9.29 22.29
C ARG A 46 -2.11 9.89 20.92
N ILE A 47 -2.42 9.06 19.94
CA ILE A 47 -2.89 9.47 18.62
C ILE A 47 -4.40 9.29 18.56
N TYR A 48 -5.12 10.34 18.16
CA TYR A 48 -6.56 10.28 17.99
C TYR A 48 -6.96 9.40 16.81
N GLY A 49 -6.26 9.51 15.67
CA GLY A 49 -6.58 8.69 14.50
C GLY A 49 -5.37 8.45 13.60
N VAL A 50 -5.38 7.28 12.95
CA VAL A 50 -4.47 6.92 11.87
C VAL A 50 -5.32 6.59 10.65
N VAL A 51 -5.07 7.28 9.54
CA VAL A 51 -5.75 7.06 8.26
C VAL A 51 -4.73 6.61 7.23
N GLY A 52 -5.03 5.57 6.49
CA GLY A 52 -4.13 5.05 5.46
C GLY A 52 -4.84 4.43 4.28
N PHE A 53 -4.33 4.71 3.08
CA PHE A 53 -4.72 4.08 1.82
C PHE A 53 -3.66 3.06 1.39
N SER A 54 -4.08 1.92 0.86
CA SER A 54 -3.19 0.89 0.30
C SER A 54 -2.15 0.40 1.32
N MET A 55 -0.85 0.51 1.06
CA MET A 55 0.21 0.26 2.05
C MET A 55 0.08 1.16 3.29
N GLY A 56 -0.56 2.32 3.18
CA GLY A 56 -0.92 3.15 4.33
C GLY A 56 -1.95 2.47 5.23
N ALA A 57 -2.91 1.73 4.68
CA ALA A 57 -3.86 0.91 5.45
C ALA A 57 -3.14 -0.24 6.16
N GLN A 58 -2.17 -0.89 5.50
CA GLN A 58 -1.31 -1.90 6.14
C GLN A 58 -0.59 -1.31 7.37
N GLN A 59 -0.07 -0.08 7.24
CA GLN A 59 0.53 0.63 8.37
C GLN A 59 -0.50 0.97 9.45
N ALA A 60 -1.71 1.41 9.08
CA ALA A 60 -2.77 1.75 10.02
C ALA A 60 -3.18 0.54 10.89
N PHE A 61 -3.36 -0.64 10.29
CA PHE A 61 -3.59 -1.88 11.05
C PHE A 61 -2.38 -2.24 11.93
N GLN A 62 -1.17 -2.07 11.41
CA GLN A 62 0.04 -2.34 12.18
C GLN A 62 0.20 -1.40 13.39
N TRP A 63 -0.24 -0.14 13.29
CA TRP A 63 -0.31 0.77 14.44
C TRP A 63 -1.24 0.21 15.51
N GLY A 64 -2.43 -0.25 15.15
CA GLY A 64 -3.40 -0.83 16.08
C GLY A 64 -2.89 -2.07 16.78
N VAL A 65 -2.15 -2.92 16.05
CA VAL A 65 -1.59 -4.17 16.59
C VAL A 65 -0.34 -3.91 17.45
N SER A 66 0.58 -3.05 16.99
CA SER A 66 1.83 -2.78 17.72
C SER A 66 1.64 -1.89 18.94
N TYR A 67 0.68 -0.98 18.89
CA TYR A 67 0.47 0.06 19.93
C TYR A 67 -1.01 0.20 20.31
N PRO A 68 -1.66 -0.87 20.81
CA PRO A 68 -3.11 -0.94 21.00
C PRO A 68 -3.70 0.05 22.00
N ASN A 69 -2.87 0.63 22.87
CA ASN A 69 -3.29 1.64 23.84
C ASN A 69 -2.90 3.08 23.42
N PHE A 70 -2.29 3.24 22.25
CA PHE A 70 -1.75 4.52 21.80
C PHE A 70 -2.63 5.16 20.70
N VAL A 71 -3.36 4.37 19.92
CA VAL A 71 -4.23 4.81 18.84
C VAL A 71 -5.69 4.64 19.24
N GLU A 72 -6.51 5.68 19.05
CA GLU A 72 -7.95 5.64 19.36
C GLU A 72 -8.79 5.16 18.17
N LYS A 73 -8.51 5.67 16.98
CA LYS A 73 -9.28 5.38 15.76
C LYS A 73 -8.35 5.00 14.60
N ILE A 74 -8.79 4.06 13.79
CA ILE A 74 -8.08 3.60 12.59
C ILE A 74 -9.02 3.67 11.39
N VAL A 75 -8.56 4.24 10.29
CA VAL A 75 -9.23 4.16 9.00
C VAL A 75 -8.30 3.47 8.01
N GLY A 76 -8.68 2.27 7.57
CA GLY A 76 -7.96 1.51 6.55
C GLY A 76 -8.73 1.52 5.23
N ILE A 77 -8.14 2.10 4.19
CA ILE A 77 -8.77 2.25 2.87
C ILE A 77 -8.02 1.39 1.86
N ALA A 78 -8.73 0.51 1.16
CA ALA A 78 -8.21 -0.34 0.08
C ALA A 78 -6.84 -0.96 0.39
N GLY A 79 -6.71 -1.67 1.51
CA GLY A 79 -5.49 -2.36 1.91
C GLY A 79 -5.75 -3.39 2.99
N SER A 80 -4.88 -4.38 3.11
CA SER A 80 -5.04 -5.57 3.94
C SER A 80 -4.10 -5.60 5.15
N ALA A 81 -4.45 -6.36 6.17
CA ALA A 81 -3.57 -6.61 7.32
C ALA A 81 -2.47 -7.66 7.02
N VAL A 82 -2.65 -8.45 5.97
CA VAL A 82 -1.70 -9.46 5.50
C VAL A 82 -1.65 -9.46 3.98
N GLU A 83 -0.48 -9.62 3.38
CA GLU A 83 -0.39 -9.80 1.94
C GLU A 83 -0.72 -11.23 1.56
N TYR A 84 -1.77 -11.38 0.74
CA TYR A 84 -2.24 -12.68 0.29
C TYR A 84 -1.37 -13.24 -0.85
N PRO A 85 -1.37 -14.58 -1.08
CA PRO A 85 -0.50 -15.22 -2.08
C PRO A 85 -0.63 -14.64 -3.49
N HIS A 86 -1.82 -14.25 -3.91
CA HIS A 86 -2.02 -13.60 -5.22
C HIS A 86 -1.26 -12.27 -5.33
N GLY A 87 -1.32 -11.43 -4.30
CA GLY A 87 -0.58 -10.18 -4.26
C GLY A 87 0.93 -10.39 -4.25
N GLN A 88 1.41 -11.43 -3.54
CA GLN A 88 2.84 -11.79 -3.57
C GLN A 88 3.30 -12.14 -4.99
N VAL A 89 2.52 -12.92 -5.74
CA VAL A 89 2.83 -13.30 -7.14
C VAL A 89 2.79 -12.08 -8.06
N ARG A 90 1.79 -11.20 -7.91
CA ARG A 90 1.66 -9.95 -8.67
C ARG A 90 2.88 -9.04 -8.46
N LEU A 91 3.29 -8.85 -7.23
CA LEU A 91 4.46 -8.04 -6.87
C LEU A 91 5.76 -8.67 -7.39
N GLU A 92 5.87 -10.00 -7.37
CA GLU A 92 7.02 -10.68 -7.97
C GLU A 92 7.10 -10.46 -9.48
N GLY A 93 5.97 -10.47 -10.18
CA GLY A 93 5.91 -10.15 -11.61
C GLY A 93 6.40 -8.73 -11.92
N PHE A 94 6.04 -7.75 -11.08
CA PHE A 94 6.54 -6.39 -11.19
C PHE A 94 8.05 -6.28 -10.97
N ILE A 95 8.56 -6.92 -9.91
CA ILE A 95 9.99 -6.97 -9.61
C ILE A 95 10.76 -7.63 -10.75
N ALA A 96 10.28 -8.78 -11.23
CA ALA A 96 10.91 -9.51 -12.32
C ALA A 96 10.96 -8.68 -13.62
N ALA A 97 9.93 -7.89 -13.91
CA ALA A 97 9.92 -7.00 -15.07
C ALA A 97 11.04 -5.96 -15.02
N ILE A 98 11.26 -5.33 -13.86
CA ILE A 98 12.34 -4.36 -13.66
C ILE A 98 13.70 -5.06 -13.77
N GLN A 99 13.86 -6.22 -13.14
CA GLN A 99 15.13 -6.96 -13.09
C GLN A 99 15.51 -7.60 -14.43
N ALA A 100 14.57 -7.76 -15.35
CA ALA A 100 14.82 -8.29 -16.69
C ALA A 100 15.60 -7.34 -17.61
N ASP A 101 15.70 -6.06 -17.24
CA ASP A 101 16.52 -5.09 -17.96
C ASP A 101 18.00 -5.35 -17.69
N ASN A 102 18.79 -5.57 -18.77
CA ASN A 102 20.22 -5.80 -18.65
C ASN A 102 20.97 -4.65 -17.96
N SER A 103 20.46 -3.41 -18.09
CA SER A 103 21.06 -2.24 -17.45
C SER A 103 20.80 -2.16 -15.95
N PHE A 104 19.85 -2.96 -15.42
CA PHE A 104 19.60 -3.07 -13.99
C PHE A 104 20.83 -3.61 -13.22
N ASN A 105 21.59 -4.53 -13.84
CA ASN A 105 22.88 -5.01 -13.33
C ASN A 105 22.82 -5.38 -11.83
N GLU A 106 21.89 -6.25 -11.44
CA GLU A 106 21.67 -6.68 -10.06
C GLU A 106 21.46 -5.52 -9.06
N GLY A 107 20.96 -4.39 -9.53
CA GLY A 107 20.73 -3.17 -8.75
C GLY A 107 21.92 -2.21 -8.72
N ASN A 108 23.03 -2.52 -9.41
CA ASN A 108 24.25 -1.68 -9.49
C ASN A 108 24.30 -0.89 -10.81
N TYR A 109 23.24 -0.16 -11.13
CA TYR A 109 23.15 0.64 -12.34
C TYR A 109 23.71 2.05 -12.14
N ASN A 110 24.29 2.61 -13.21
CA ASN A 110 24.74 4.02 -13.26
C ASN A 110 23.67 4.95 -13.89
N SER A 111 22.76 4.37 -14.67
CA SER A 111 21.61 5.05 -15.28
C SER A 111 20.36 4.22 -15.01
N PRO A 112 19.18 4.84 -14.87
CA PRO A 112 17.95 4.10 -14.61
C PRO A 112 17.72 2.98 -15.64
N PRO A 113 17.30 1.77 -15.22
CA PRO A 113 16.94 0.68 -16.13
C PRO A 113 15.56 0.96 -16.75
N GLU A 114 15.51 1.87 -17.72
CA GLU A 114 14.27 2.42 -18.26
C GLU A 114 13.37 1.37 -18.93
N ILE A 115 13.96 0.37 -19.62
CA ILE A 115 13.20 -0.70 -20.25
C ILE A 115 12.47 -1.54 -19.19
N GLY A 116 13.17 -1.87 -18.11
CA GLY A 116 12.60 -2.62 -17.00
C GLY A 116 11.55 -1.82 -16.23
N LEU A 117 11.81 -0.53 -15.99
CA LEU A 117 10.85 0.37 -15.36
C LEU A 117 9.56 0.50 -16.19
N ARG A 118 9.66 0.70 -17.51
CA ARG A 118 8.50 0.72 -18.42
C ARG A 118 7.75 -0.62 -18.40
N ALA A 119 8.46 -1.73 -18.48
CA ALA A 119 7.84 -3.06 -18.39
C ALA A 119 7.09 -3.26 -17.06
N GLY A 120 7.64 -2.76 -15.95
CA GLY A 120 6.99 -2.70 -14.65
C GLY A 120 5.72 -1.84 -14.67
N GLY A 121 5.78 -0.67 -15.29
CA GLY A 121 4.62 0.21 -15.48
C GLY A 121 3.51 -0.45 -16.30
N ALA A 122 3.86 -1.06 -17.43
CA ALA A 122 2.92 -1.80 -18.28
C ALA A 122 2.27 -2.98 -17.51
N HIS A 123 3.04 -3.73 -16.73
CA HIS A 123 2.49 -4.76 -15.84
C HIS A 123 1.47 -4.16 -14.86
N TRP A 124 1.80 -3.02 -14.26
CA TRP A 124 0.97 -2.38 -13.24
C TRP A 124 -0.34 -1.81 -13.79
N ALA A 125 -0.34 -1.37 -15.05
CA ALA A 125 -1.50 -0.81 -15.72
C ALA A 125 -2.72 -1.74 -15.69
N SER A 126 -2.53 -3.06 -15.75
CA SER A 126 -3.62 -4.04 -15.73
C SER A 126 -4.21 -4.30 -14.33
N TRP A 127 -3.62 -3.76 -13.26
CA TRP A 127 -4.01 -4.07 -11.89
C TRP A 127 -4.61 -2.89 -11.12
N GLY A 128 -4.28 -1.65 -11.48
CA GLY A 128 -4.73 -0.45 -10.75
C GLY A 128 -6.23 -0.23 -10.82
N TRP A 129 -6.82 -0.51 -11.96
CA TRP A 129 -8.24 -0.37 -12.23
C TRP A 129 -8.92 -1.70 -12.46
N SER A 130 -10.25 -1.73 -12.34
CA SER A 130 -11.05 -2.93 -12.58
C SER A 130 -11.17 -3.26 -14.07
N GLN A 131 -11.50 -4.52 -14.38
CA GLN A 131 -11.82 -4.92 -15.76
C GLN A 131 -13.01 -4.14 -16.32
N GLU A 132 -14.00 -3.85 -15.47
CA GLU A 132 -15.20 -3.11 -15.85
C GLU A 132 -14.91 -1.63 -16.16
N TRP A 133 -13.97 -1.02 -15.44
CA TRP A 133 -13.46 0.32 -15.74
C TRP A 133 -12.90 0.41 -17.18
N TYR A 134 -12.11 -0.58 -17.60
CA TYR A 134 -11.59 -0.67 -18.96
C TYR A 134 -12.72 -0.90 -19.96
N ARG A 135 -13.66 -1.81 -19.69
CA ARG A 135 -14.75 -2.16 -20.58
C ARG A 135 -15.67 -0.97 -20.84
N GLN A 136 -15.91 -0.14 -19.84
CA GLN A 136 -16.74 1.07 -19.99
C GLN A 136 -15.96 2.27 -20.54
N GLY A 137 -14.64 2.18 -20.67
CA GLY A 137 -13.82 3.26 -21.17
C GLY A 137 -13.71 4.45 -20.22
N LEU A 138 -13.75 4.19 -18.89
CA LEU A 138 -13.66 5.22 -17.85
C LEU A 138 -12.30 5.93 -17.81
N TYR A 139 -11.28 5.39 -18.49
CA TYR A 139 -10.01 6.08 -18.70
C TYR A 139 -10.19 7.44 -19.39
N LYS A 140 -11.30 7.66 -20.09
CA LYS A 140 -11.63 8.96 -20.70
C LYS A 140 -11.90 10.06 -19.67
N GLU A 141 -12.30 9.70 -18.46
CA GLU A 141 -12.45 10.64 -17.35
C GLU A 141 -11.10 11.16 -16.84
N MET A 142 -10.01 10.46 -17.16
CA MET A 142 -8.63 10.87 -16.92
C MET A 142 -8.01 11.57 -18.17
N GLU A 143 -8.83 11.96 -19.14
CA GLU A 143 -8.38 12.55 -20.41
C GLU A 143 -7.51 11.59 -21.26
N LEU A 144 -7.56 10.28 -20.99
CA LEU A 144 -6.90 9.23 -21.76
C LEU A 144 -7.85 8.72 -22.84
N ASN A 145 -7.32 8.44 -24.06
CA ASN A 145 -8.17 8.12 -25.21
C ASN A 145 -8.21 6.61 -25.52
N SER A 146 -7.26 5.85 -25.00
CA SER A 146 -7.10 4.43 -25.31
C SER A 146 -6.48 3.66 -24.13
N PRO A 147 -6.58 2.31 -24.12
CA PRO A 147 -5.83 1.48 -23.18
C PRO A 147 -4.31 1.66 -23.30
N SER A 148 -3.79 2.01 -24.49
CA SER A 148 -2.37 2.30 -24.65
C SER A 148 -1.96 3.57 -23.90
N ASP A 149 -2.83 4.57 -23.82
CA ASP A 149 -2.53 5.77 -23.03
C ASP A 149 -2.48 5.46 -21.53
N VAL A 150 -3.30 4.50 -21.06
CA VAL A 150 -3.23 4.01 -19.67
C VAL A 150 -1.89 3.33 -19.39
N ILE A 151 -1.41 2.50 -20.31
CA ILE A 151 -0.07 1.88 -20.21
C ILE A 151 0.99 2.98 -20.13
N ASN A 152 0.98 3.92 -21.07
CA ASN A 152 1.94 5.02 -21.11
C ASN A 152 1.91 5.85 -19.80
N TRP A 153 0.72 6.11 -19.26
CA TRP A 153 0.57 6.84 -18.01
C TRP A 153 1.29 6.13 -16.85
N PHE A 154 1.13 4.81 -16.75
CA PHE A 154 1.84 4.04 -15.72
C PHE A 154 3.34 3.93 -15.97
N GLU A 155 3.75 3.79 -17.23
CA GLU A 155 5.17 3.78 -17.58
C GLU A 155 5.85 5.08 -17.16
N GLU A 156 5.26 6.22 -17.50
CA GLU A 156 5.79 7.53 -17.12
C GLU A 156 5.77 7.72 -15.59
N PHE A 157 4.73 7.25 -14.90
CA PHE A 157 4.69 7.28 -13.44
C PHE A 157 5.83 6.46 -12.83
N VAL A 158 6.05 5.22 -13.29
CA VAL A 158 7.09 4.34 -12.76
C VAL A 158 8.49 4.89 -13.05
N LEU A 159 8.69 5.54 -14.20
CA LEU A 159 9.96 6.18 -14.54
C LEU A 159 10.36 7.34 -13.62
N THR A 160 9.43 7.92 -12.87
CA THR A 160 9.75 8.95 -11.87
C THR A 160 10.45 8.39 -10.62
N TRP A 161 10.53 7.07 -10.50
CA TRP A 161 11.04 6.39 -9.33
C TRP A 161 12.38 5.69 -9.60
N ASP A 162 13.20 5.59 -8.55
CA ASP A 162 14.39 4.74 -8.58
C ASP A 162 14.00 3.25 -8.52
N ALA A 163 14.64 2.42 -9.34
CA ALA A 163 14.31 1.00 -9.48
C ALA A 163 14.53 0.21 -8.18
N ASN A 164 15.64 0.47 -7.46
CA ASN A 164 15.89 -0.19 -6.17
C ASN A 164 14.89 0.23 -5.11
N ASN A 165 14.45 1.51 -5.12
CA ASN A 165 13.40 1.98 -4.21
C ASN A 165 12.08 1.24 -4.47
N LEU A 166 11.67 1.09 -5.73
CA LEU A 166 10.45 0.36 -6.10
C LEU A 166 10.51 -1.10 -5.69
N ILE A 167 11.64 -1.78 -5.95
CA ILE A 167 11.83 -3.17 -5.56
C ILE A 167 11.80 -3.31 -4.03
N ALA A 168 12.46 -2.42 -3.31
CA ALA A 168 12.45 -2.44 -1.84
C ALA A 168 11.04 -2.21 -1.27
N LEU A 169 10.26 -1.29 -1.85
CA LEU A 169 8.85 -1.08 -1.48
C LEU A 169 7.99 -2.31 -1.79
N ALA A 170 8.16 -2.92 -2.97
CA ALA A 170 7.46 -4.14 -3.36
C ALA A 170 7.78 -5.31 -2.40
N ARG A 171 9.04 -5.48 -2.01
CA ARG A 171 9.46 -6.48 -1.01
C ARG A 171 8.85 -6.21 0.38
N THR A 172 8.79 -4.95 0.81
CA THR A 172 8.11 -4.56 2.05
C THR A 172 6.64 -4.96 2.00
N TRP A 173 5.97 -4.68 0.89
CA TRP A 173 4.57 -5.04 0.67
C TRP A 173 4.34 -6.56 0.68
N GLN A 174 5.16 -7.32 -0.10
CA GLN A 174 5.08 -8.80 -0.14
C GLN A 174 5.17 -9.45 1.24
N ASN A 175 5.93 -8.86 2.14
CA ASN A 175 6.19 -9.41 3.48
C ASN A 175 5.23 -8.86 4.54
N ASN A 176 4.18 -8.13 4.15
CA ASN A 176 3.22 -7.60 5.11
C ASN A 176 2.43 -8.71 5.79
N ASN A 177 2.54 -8.79 7.11
CA ASN A 177 1.68 -9.60 7.96
C ASN A 177 1.72 -9.03 9.39
N VAL A 178 0.61 -8.47 9.84
CA VAL A 178 0.50 -7.95 11.22
C VAL A 178 0.70 -9.05 12.28
N GLY A 179 0.46 -10.32 11.91
CA GLY A 179 0.72 -11.48 12.75
C GLY A 179 2.20 -11.72 13.06
N ASN A 180 3.13 -11.13 12.28
CA ASN A 180 4.57 -11.17 12.56
C ASN A 180 4.97 -10.23 13.70
N THR A 181 4.04 -9.49 14.28
CA THR A 181 4.27 -8.73 15.52
C THR A 181 4.54 -9.70 16.68
N PRO A 182 5.57 -9.44 17.52
CA PRO A 182 5.90 -10.32 18.64
C PRO A 182 4.69 -10.65 19.51
N GLY A 183 4.52 -11.93 19.83
CA GLY A 183 3.39 -12.45 20.59
C GLY A 183 2.28 -13.12 19.76
N PHE A 184 2.26 -12.91 18.44
CA PHE A 184 1.23 -13.51 17.58
C PHE A 184 1.72 -14.68 16.71
N ASN A 185 3.04 -14.91 16.59
CA ASN A 185 3.64 -16.06 15.90
C ASN A 185 3.13 -16.27 14.47
N GLY A 186 2.96 -15.20 13.69
CA GLY A 186 2.47 -15.24 12.32
C GLY A 186 0.94 -15.25 12.19
N ASP A 187 0.21 -15.39 13.29
CA ASP A 187 -1.26 -15.46 13.30
C ASP A 187 -1.88 -14.06 13.21
N TYR A 188 -2.18 -13.61 11.98
CA TYR A 188 -2.81 -12.31 11.73
C TYR A 188 -4.23 -12.21 12.32
N SER A 189 -4.94 -13.33 12.45
CA SER A 189 -6.28 -13.35 13.05
C SER A 189 -6.24 -12.98 14.53
N LYS A 190 -5.27 -13.53 15.28
CA LYS A 190 -5.05 -13.13 16.68
C LYS A 190 -4.58 -11.69 16.79
N ALA A 191 -3.73 -11.25 15.87
CA ALA A 191 -3.25 -9.87 15.84
C ALA A 191 -4.40 -8.88 15.62
N LEU A 192 -5.28 -9.12 14.65
CA LEU A 192 -6.46 -8.29 14.39
C LEU A 192 -7.43 -8.25 15.57
N LYS A 193 -7.67 -9.40 16.23
CA LYS A 193 -8.50 -9.48 17.43
C LYS A 193 -7.95 -8.69 18.62
N SER A 194 -6.67 -8.35 18.62
CA SER A 194 -6.03 -7.57 19.69
C SER A 194 -6.18 -6.06 19.53
N ILE A 195 -6.67 -5.58 18.39
CA ILE A 195 -6.89 -4.14 18.13
C ILE A 195 -7.95 -3.63 19.11
N LYS A 196 -7.62 -2.53 19.80
CA LYS A 196 -8.50 -1.84 20.75
C LYS A 196 -9.10 -0.55 20.19
N ALA A 197 -8.48 -0.01 19.16
CA ALA A 197 -8.97 1.17 18.47
C ALA A 197 -10.32 0.89 17.81
N GLU A 198 -11.17 1.91 17.69
CA GLU A 198 -12.28 1.85 16.76
C GLU A 198 -11.74 1.77 15.33
N VAL A 199 -12.33 0.93 14.48
CA VAL A 199 -11.84 0.74 13.10
C VAL A 199 -12.94 1.01 12.10
N LEU A 200 -12.68 1.90 11.16
CA LEU A 200 -13.40 2.04 9.89
C LEU A 200 -12.55 1.33 8.81
N TYR A 201 -13.11 0.28 8.20
CA TYR A 201 -12.45 -0.46 7.13
C TYR A 201 -13.21 -0.24 5.82
N MET A 202 -12.52 0.28 4.81
CA MET A 202 -13.10 0.72 3.54
C MET A 202 -12.43 0.01 2.34
N PRO A 203 -12.76 -1.27 2.07
CA PRO A 203 -12.35 -1.93 0.84
C PRO A 203 -13.02 -1.30 -0.38
N SER A 204 -12.38 -1.35 -1.55
CA SER A 204 -13.06 -1.07 -2.82
C SER A 204 -13.67 -2.35 -3.38
N GLU A 205 -14.90 -2.26 -3.88
CA GLU A 205 -15.67 -3.41 -4.40
C GLU A 205 -14.98 -4.14 -5.54
N THR A 206 -14.28 -3.41 -6.39
CA THR A 206 -13.65 -3.94 -7.61
C THR A 206 -12.12 -3.95 -7.55
N ASP A 207 -11.53 -3.87 -6.34
CA ASP A 207 -10.09 -3.85 -6.15
C ASP A 207 -9.43 -5.13 -6.70
N MET A 208 -8.45 -4.93 -7.59
CA MET A 208 -7.68 -6.02 -8.21
C MET A 208 -6.43 -6.39 -7.39
N TYR A 209 -6.05 -5.56 -6.40
CA TYR A 209 -4.93 -5.84 -5.50
C TYR A 209 -5.37 -6.64 -4.28
N PHE A 210 -6.46 -6.19 -3.66
CA PHE A 210 -6.99 -6.70 -2.42
C PHE A 210 -8.44 -7.13 -2.61
N HIS A 211 -8.62 -8.41 -2.85
CA HIS A 211 -9.93 -8.98 -3.19
C HIS A 211 -10.94 -8.75 -2.07
N ILE A 212 -12.11 -8.24 -2.42
CA ILE A 212 -13.15 -7.82 -1.46
C ILE A 212 -13.55 -8.92 -0.46
N GLU A 213 -13.62 -10.18 -0.89
CA GLU A 213 -13.96 -11.29 0.01
C GLU A 213 -12.89 -11.51 1.07
N ALA A 214 -11.60 -11.41 0.71
CA ALA A 214 -10.51 -11.54 1.67
C ALA A 214 -10.54 -10.42 2.71
N LEU A 215 -10.79 -9.17 2.28
CA LEU A 215 -10.87 -8.02 3.18
C LEU A 215 -12.11 -8.08 4.08
N THR A 216 -13.23 -8.57 3.58
CA THR A 216 -14.44 -8.82 4.39
C THR A 216 -14.17 -9.85 5.48
N GLN A 217 -13.46 -10.96 5.15
CA GLN A 217 -13.05 -11.95 6.13
C GLN A 217 -12.04 -11.41 7.16
N GLU A 218 -11.17 -10.45 6.78
CA GLU A 218 -10.32 -9.75 7.74
C GLU A 218 -11.15 -8.87 8.69
N ALA A 219 -12.12 -8.12 8.15
CA ALA A 219 -13.00 -7.27 8.93
C ALA A 219 -13.70 -8.05 10.06
N GLU A 220 -14.18 -9.27 9.79
CA GLU A 220 -14.82 -10.13 10.79
C GLU A 220 -13.92 -10.45 12.00
N LYS A 221 -12.61 -10.29 11.88
CA LYS A 221 -11.64 -10.55 12.94
C LYS A 221 -11.36 -9.32 13.81
N ILE A 222 -11.79 -8.13 13.38
CA ILE A 222 -11.53 -6.87 14.08
C ILE A 222 -12.72 -6.56 14.99
N PRO A 223 -12.52 -6.43 16.31
CA PRO A 223 -13.62 -6.15 17.24
C PRO A 223 -14.30 -4.82 16.91
N GLY A 224 -15.62 -4.83 16.74
CA GLY A 224 -16.42 -3.63 16.56
C GLY A 224 -16.14 -2.83 15.27
N VAL A 225 -15.53 -3.47 14.27
CA VAL A 225 -15.22 -2.83 12.98
C VAL A 225 -16.48 -2.25 12.30
N LYS A 226 -16.34 -1.05 11.74
CA LYS A 226 -17.28 -0.48 10.80
C LYS A 226 -16.78 -0.77 9.39
N LEU A 227 -17.41 -1.75 8.71
CA LEU A 227 -17.08 -2.08 7.32
C LEU A 227 -17.93 -1.19 6.39
N ARG A 228 -17.27 -0.46 5.48
CA ARG A 228 -17.90 0.38 4.46
C ARG A 228 -17.21 0.11 3.13
N ILE A 229 -17.87 -0.65 2.26
CA ILE A 229 -17.35 -0.97 0.94
C ILE A 229 -17.53 0.24 0.02
N ILE A 230 -16.47 0.69 -0.64
CA ILE A 230 -16.52 1.76 -1.65
C ILE A 230 -17.15 1.16 -2.91
N PRO A 231 -18.37 1.60 -3.31
CA PRO A 231 -19.10 1.01 -4.42
C PRO A 231 -18.62 1.61 -5.76
N SER A 232 -17.43 1.23 -6.19
CA SER A 232 -16.75 1.87 -7.30
C SER A 232 -16.26 0.88 -8.34
N LEU A 233 -16.22 1.30 -9.60
CA LEU A 233 -15.58 0.58 -10.69
C LEU A 233 -14.09 0.94 -10.85
N TRP A 234 -13.59 1.90 -10.09
CA TRP A 234 -12.20 2.39 -10.20
C TRP A 234 -11.15 1.45 -9.59
N GLY A 235 -11.53 0.25 -9.20
CA GLY A 235 -10.60 -0.76 -8.70
C GLY A 235 -9.89 -0.30 -7.42
N HIS A 236 -8.59 -0.52 -7.37
CA HIS A 236 -7.75 -0.07 -6.25
C HIS A 236 -7.71 1.45 -6.14
N ILE A 237 -7.72 2.15 -7.28
CA ILE A 237 -7.59 3.61 -7.34
C ILE A 237 -8.83 4.34 -6.78
N ALA A 238 -9.97 3.67 -6.63
CA ALA A 238 -11.12 4.19 -5.90
C ALA A 238 -10.73 4.73 -4.50
N GLY A 239 -9.89 3.99 -3.78
CA GLY A 239 -9.40 4.40 -2.45
C GLY A 239 -8.50 5.63 -2.44
N ALA A 240 -7.96 6.04 -3.61
CA ALA A 240 -7.18 7.26 -3.78
C ALA A 240 -8.04 8.50 -4.08
N GLY A 241 -9.36 8.32 -4.29
CA GLY A 241 -10.27 9.42 -4.56
C GLY A 241 -10.05 10.11 -5.92
N PHE A 242 -9.65 9.36 -6.95
CA PHE A 242 -9.49 9.90 -8.31
C PHE A 242 -10.84 10.27 -8.93
N SER A 243 -11.89 9.48 -8.66
CA SER A 243 -13.26 9.82 -8.97
C SER A 243 -13.83 10.77 -7.91
N SER A 244 -14.58 11.78 -8.33
CA SER A 244 -15.27 12.71 -7.39
C SER A 244 -16.24 11.98 -6.49
N ASP A 245 -16.97 10.99 -7.02
CA ASP A 245 -17.97 10.22 -6.29
C ASP A 245 -17.30 9.35 -5.21
N ASP A 246 -16.15 8.74 -5.53
CA ASP A 246 -15.37 7.97 -4.56
C ASP A 246 -14.82 8.86 -3.45
N ALA A 247 -14.29 10.03 -3.82
CA ALA A 247 -13.75 11.01 -2.87
C ALA A 247 -14.85 11.50 -1.91
N GLU A 248 -16.05 11.80 -2.42
CA GLU A 248 -17.20 12.23 -1.61
C GLU A 248 -17.66 11.12 -0.66
N PHE A 249 -17.77 9.89 -1.16
CA PHE A 249 -18.13 8.73 -0.34
C PHE A 249 -17.14 8.52 0.81
N ILE A 250 -15.84 8.49 0.49
CA ILE A 250 -14.78 8.29 1.49
C ILE A 250 -14.80 9.41 2.53
N ASP A 251 -14.90 10.66 2.10
CA ASP A 251 -14.91 11.83 2.96
C ASP A 251 -16.13 11.83 3.90
N GLN A 252 -17.31 11.47 3.40
CA GLN A 252 -18.53 11.36 4.19
C GLN A 252 -18.41 10.28 5.28
N GLU A 253 -17.95 9.08 4.94
CA GLU A 253 -17.80 7.97 5.89
C GLU A 253 -16.74 8.29 6.97
N ILE A 254 -15.63 8.92 6.58
CA ILE A 254 -14.59 9.35 7.52
C ILE A 254 -15.15 10.44 8.45
N LYS A 255 -15.86 11.46 7.94
CA LYS A 255 -16.47 12.51 8.76
C LYS A 255 -17.48 11.95 9.76
N GLU A 256 -18.28 10.97 9.34
CA GLU A 256 -19.22 10.30 10.24
C GLU A 256 -18.50 9.48 11.32
N PHE A 257 -17.43 8.79 10.95
CA PHE A 257 -16.65 7.99 11.89
C PHE A 257 -15.93 8.82 12.96
N TYR A 258 -15.56 10.06 12.64
CA TYR A 258 -14.86 10.94 13.56
C TYR A 258 -15.80 11.83 14.43
N LYS A 259 -17.10 11.79 14.22
CA LYS A 259 -18.10 12.39 15.14
C LYS A 259 -18.21 11.61 16.43
#